data_790fa3be67b71daa6def6912f536d519
#
_entry.id   790fa3be67b71daa6def6912f536d519
#
_cell.length_a   1.000
_cell.length_b   1.000
_cell.length_c   1.000
_cell.angle_alpha   90.00
_cell.angle_beta   90.00
_cell.angle_gamma   90.00
#
_symmetry.space_group_name_H-M   'P 1'
#
loop_
_entity.id
_entity.type
_entity.pdbx_description
1 polymer ?
#
loop_
_entity_poly.entity_id
_entity_poly.type
_entity_poly.pdbx_seq_one_letter_code
_entity_poly.pdbx_strand_id
1 'polypeptide(L)'
;MSRKVGQSVSDARLPRGLRLVDDSVPEQATMHTAAALPRDAERLAPPSTLRSDLHPLWDEITGSLQASGLLAAADTTMVALLVQELELYTIAVGTARSEGVILYSEKGTPVANPAFSIASTHARVIEGLCKTMGLTFVARAAMDAPESAKAKAGNPFAV
;
A
#
# COMPACT_ATOMS: atom_id res chain seq x y z
N MET A 1 -6.22 6.39 -62.21
CA MET A 1 -4.91 6.60 -61.50
C MET A 1 -5.08 6.20 -60.05
N SER A 2 -4.79 4.94 -59.72
CA SER A 2 -4.95 4.41 -58.35
C SER A 2 -3.60 4.44 -57.67
N ARG A 3 -3.48 5.10 -56.54
CA ARG A 3 -2.33 5.02 -55.63
C ARG A 3 -2.54 3.90 -54.62
N LYS A 4 -1.71 2.87 -54.70
CA LYS A 4 -1.49 1.85 -53.68
C LYS A 4 -0.78 2.50 -52.49
N VAL A 5 -1.39 2.48 -51.31
CA VAL A 5 -0.70 2.68 -50.03
C VAL A 5 -0.80 1.34 -49.31
N GLY A 6 0.33 0.78 -48.96
CA GLY A 6 0.38 -0.46 -48.19
C GLY A 6 1.79 -1.05 -48.26
N GLN A 7 2.75 -0.43 -47.58
CA GLN A 7 3.98 -1.11 -47.22
C GLN A 7 3.95 -1.45 -45.74
N SER A 8 3.79 -2.74 -45.50
CA SER A 8 3.99 -3.44 -44.24
C SER A 8 5.43 -3.20 -43.75
N VAL A 9 5.52 -2.66 -42.51
CA VAL A 9 6.78 -2.59 -41.78
C VAL A 9 7.00 -3.93 -41.07
N SER A 10 7.42 -4.93 -41.78
CA SER A 10 7.80 -6.21 -41.20
C SER A 10 9.09 -6.69 -41.82
N ASP A 11 10.23 -6.16 -41.35
CA ASP A 11 11.55 -6.82 -41.49
C ASP A 11 12.65 -6.13 -40.63
N ALA A 12 12.33 -5.77 -39.43
CA ALA A 12 13.36 -5.52 -38.42
C ALA A 12 13.76 -6.86 -37.82
N ARG A 13 14.89 -7.44 -38.31
CA ARG A 13 15.51 -8.61 -37.70
C ARG A 13 15.89 -8.28 -36.27
N LEU A 14 15.10 -8.76 -35.29
CA LEU A 14 15.46 -8.72 -33.87
C LEU A 14 16.72 -9.57 -33.60
N PRO A 15 17.59 -9.13 -32.69
CA PRO A 15 18.75 -9.92 -32.27
C PRO A 15 18.34 -11.31 -31.80
N ARG A 16 19.11 -12.33 -32.11
CA ARG A 16 18.86 -13.73 -31.70
C ARG A 16 18.77 -13.77 -30.15
N GLY A 17 17.59 -14.08 -29.64
CA GLY A 17 17.33 -14.23 -28.21
C GLY A 17 16.17 -13.42 -27.66
N LEU A 18 15.63 -12.44 -28.40
CA LEU A 18 14.40 -11.73 -28.01
C LEU A 18 13.21 -12.38 -28.75
N ARG A 19 12.38 -13.11 -28.02
CA ARG A 19 11.05 -13.46 -28.46
C ARG A 19 10.13 -12.28 -28.10
N LEU A 20 9.38 -11.77 -29.09
CA LEU A 20 8.20 -10.97 -28.82
C LEU A 20 7.30 -11.81 -27.91
N VAL A 21 7.02 -11.32 -26.71
CA VAL A 21 5.96 -11.87 -25.89
C VAL A 21 4.69 -11.64 -26.69
N ASP A 22 4.00 -12.73 -26.99
CA ASP A 22 2.72 -12.72 -27.67
C ASP A 22 1.78 -11.79 -26.88
N ASP A 23 1.27 -10.74 -27.52
CA ASP A 23 0.33 -9.77 -26.94
C ASP A 23 -1.06 -10.37 -26.64
N SER A 24 -1.19 -11.68 -26.71
CA SER A 24 -2.33 -12.39 -26.14
C SER A 24 -2.17 -12.51 -24.60
N VAL A 25 -2.01 -11.37 -23.93
CA VAL A 25 -2.37 -11.30 -22.51
C VAL A 25 -3.85 -11.62 -22.42
N PRO A 26 -4.26 -12.70 -21.74
CA PRO A 26 -5.68 -12.96 -21.59
C PRO A 26 -6.28 -11.75 -20.87
N GLU A 27 -7.20 -11.07 -21.54
CA GLU A 27 -7.95 -9.88 -21.09
C GLU A 27 -8.83 -10.15 -19.85
N GLN A 28 -8.49 -11.13 -19.06
CA GLN A 28 -9.24 -11.57 -17.89
C GLN A 28 -8.31 -11.89 -16.71
N ALA A 29 -7.33 -11.03 -16.43
CA ALA A 29 -6.98 -10.84 -15.06
C ALA A 29 -8.11 -10.02 -14.42
N THR A 30 -9.26 -10.66 -14.22
CA THR A 30 -10.26 -10.17 -13.29
C THR A 30 -9.53 -10.04 -11.97
N MET A 31 -9.14 -8.82 -11.62
CA MET A 31 -8.82 -8.50 -10.24
C MET A 31 -10.04 -8.96 -9.46
N HIS A 32 -9.92 -10.09 -8.78
CA HIS A 32 -10.88 -10.48 -7.78
C HIS A 32 -10.79 -9.40 -6.70
N THR A 33 -11.56 -8.35 -6.85
CA THR A 33 -11.83 -7.41 -5.78
C THR A 33 -12.53 -8.26 -4.71
N ALA A 34 -11.78 -8.65 -3.68
CA ALA A 34 -12.36 -9.39 -2.57
C ALA A 34 -13.53 -8.56 -2.04
N ALA A 35 -14.70 -9.16 -1.99
CA ALA A 35 -15.90 -8.48 -1.51
C ALA A 35 -15.66 -8.04 -0.06
N ALA A 36 -15.99 -6.79 0.26
CA ALA A 36 -15.93 -6.30 1.61
C ALA A 36 -16.84 -7.15 2.52
N LEU A 37 -16.38 -7.39 3.75
CA LEU A 37 -17.19 -8.10 4.72
C LEU A 37 -18.45 -7.28 5.06
N PRO A 38 -19.62 -7.93 5.21
CA PRO A 38 -20.82 -7.28 5.72
C PRO A 38 -20.54 -6.63 7.08
N ARG A 39 -21.21 -5.50 7.36
CA ARG A 39 -21.02 -4.77 8.62
C ARG A 39 -21.44 -5.56 9.85
N ASP A 40 -22.33 -6.51 9.67
CA ASP A 40 -22.88 -7.43 10.66
C ASP A 40 -22.20 -8.81 10.67
N ALA A 41 -21.18 -9.00 9.81
CA ALA A 41 -20.40 -10.24 9.82
C ALA A 41 -19.65 -10.42 11.15
N GLU A 42 -19.35 -11.68 11.46
CA GLU A 42 -18.48 -12.00 12.59
C GLU A 42 -17.12 -11.27 12.44
N ARG A 43 -16.59 -10.78 13.57
CA ARG A 43 -15.30 -10.08 13.58
C ARG A 43 -14.19 -10.98 13.04
N LEU A 44 -13.33 -10.39 12.23
CA LEU A 44 -12.16 -11.08 11.69
C LEU A 44 -11.20 -11.42 12.82
N ALA A 45 -10.95 -12.71 13.03
CA ALA A 45 -10.03 -13.18 14.06
C ALA A 45 -8.58 -12.77 13.75
N PRO A 46 -7.78 -12.40 14.76
CA PRO A 46 -6.38 -12.10 14.57
C PRO A 46 -5.63 -13.34 14.06
N PRO A 47 -4.68 -13.19 13.12
CA PRO A 47 -3.89 -14.29 12.64
C PRO A 47 -2.98 -14.82 13.75
N SER A 48 -2.69 -16.14 13.73
CA SER A 48 -1.85 -16.79 14.74
C SER A 48 -0.40 -16.24 14.81
N THR A 49 0.01 -15.51 13.79
CA THR A 49 1.32 -14.83 13.73
C THR A 49 1.35 -13.52 14.48
N LEU A 50 0.18 -12.96 14.83
CA LEU A 50 0.07 -11.72 15.59
C LEU A 50 0.20 -12.01 17.08
N ARG A 51 1.06 -11.27 17.77
CA ARG A 51 1.23 -11.38 19.22
C ARG A 51 -0.08 -11.07 19.96
N SER A 52 -0.34 -11.79 21.02
CA SER A 52 -1.60 -11.68 21.76
C SER A 52 -1.82 -10.31 22.44
N ASP A 53 -0.76 -9.63 22.81
CA ASP A 53 -0.84 -8.27 23.38
C ASP A 53 -1.26 -7.21 22.36
N LEU A 54 -1.20 -7.51 21.06
CA LEU A 54 -1.69 -6.66 19.97
C LEU A 54 -3.13 -6.97 19.56
N HIS A 55 -3.77 -7.98 20.12
CA HIS A 55 -5.15 -8.33 19.78
C HIS A 55 -6.15 -7.19 20.06
N PRO A 56 -6.06 -6.42 21.17
CA PRO A 56 -6.94 -5.27 21.37
C PRO A 56 -6.83 -4.22 20.26
N LEU A 57 -5.62 -3.92 19.81
CA LEU A 57 -5.39 -2.98 18.71
C LEU A 57 -5.90 -3.54 17.38
N TRP A 58 -5.74 -4.86 17.16
CA TRP A 58 -6.32 -5.56 16.03
C TRP A 58 -7.85 -5.41 16.01
N ASP A 59 -8.52 -5.68 17.13
CA ASP A 59 -9.98 -5.60 17.24
C ASP A 59 -10.51 -4.18 17.01
N GLU A 60 -9.80 -3.17 17.49
CA GLU A 60 -10.13 -1.77 17.27
C GLU A 60 -10.07 -1.40 15.78
N ILE A 61 -8.96 -1.75 15.11
CA ILE A 61 -8.74 -1.41 13.70
C ILE A 61 -9.71 -2.19 12.80
N THR A 62 -9.82 -3.50 12.99
CA THR A 62 -10.71 -4.33 12.17
C THR A 62 -12.17 -3.96 12.38
N GLY A 63 -12.58 -3.67 13.60
CA GLY A 63 -13.92 -3.20 13.92
C GLY A 63 -14.25 -1.86 13.23
N SER A 64 -13.33 -0.93 13.22
CA SER A 64 -13.49 0.36 12.53
C SER A 64 -13.56 0.19 11.00
N LEU A 65 -12.70 -0.66 10.42
CA LEU A 65 -12.69 -0.97 8.99
C LEU A 65 -13.96 -1.68 8.55
N GLN A 66 -14.44 -2.63 9.35
CA GLN A 66 -15.69 -3.35 9.08
C GLN A 66 -16.88 -2.42 9.14
N ALA A 67 -16.98 -1.57 10.17
CA ALA A 67 -18.05 -0.59 10.29
C ALA A 67 -18.07 0.40 9.09
N SER A 68 -16.92 0.71 8.53
CA SER A 68 -16.77 1.56 7.34
C SER A 68 -17.03 0.81 6.02
N GLY A 69 -17.16 -0.52 6.05
CA GLY A 69 -17.31 -1.35 4.85
C GLY A 69 -16.03 -1.43 4.00
N LEU A 70 -14.86 -1.23 4.63
CA LEU A 70 -13.56 -1.24 3.96
C LEU A 70 -12.77 -2.54 4.19
N LEU A 71 -13.23 -3.41 5.11
CA LEU A 71 -12.54 -4.65 5.44
C LEU A 71 -12.99 -5.79 4.53
N ALA A 72 -12.05 -6.50 3.92
CA ALA A 72 -12.26 -7.78 3.28
C ALA A 72 -11.47 -8.88 4.00
N ALA A 73 -11.93 -10.14 3.90
CA ALA A 73 -11.21 -11.27 4.51
C ALA A 73 -9.78 -11.44 3.95
N ALA A 74 -9.55 -11.02 2.70
CA ALA A 74 -8.23 -11.04 2.07
C ALA A 74 -7.23 -10.05 2.70
N ASP A 75 -7.71 -9.05 3.44
CA ASP A 75 -6.87 -7.99 4.01
C ASP A 75 -6.20 -8.37 5.34
N THR A 76 -6.46 -9.58 5.86
CA THR A 76 -5.95 -10.04 7.16
C THR A 76 -4.46 -9.81 7.34
N THR A 77 -3.64 -10.16 6.34
CA THR A 77 -2.19 -9.97 6.40
C THR A 77 -1.79 -8.50 6.41
N MET A 78 -2.46 -7.67 5.61
CA MET A 78 -2.18 -6.24 5.52
C MET A 78 -2.56 -5.51 6.81
N VAL A 79 -3.69 -5.88 7.40
CA VAL A 79 -4.11 -5.34 8.71
C VAL A 79 -3.15 -5.78 9.81
N ALA A 80 -2.70 -7.05 9.82
CA ALA A 80 -1.72 -7.53 10.80
C ALA A 80 -0.39 -6.75 10.68
N LEU A 81 0.06 -6.50 9.46
CA LEU A 81 1.25 -5.69 9.23
C LEU A 81 1.05 -4.24 9.71
N LEU A 82 -0.10 -3.64 9.45
CA LEU A 82 -0.43 -2.30 9.93
C LEU A 82 -0.41 -2.22 11.46
N VAL A 83 -0.98 -3.21 12.15
CA VAL A 83 -0.98 -3.29 13.62
C VAL A 83 0.45 -3.37 14.17
N GLN A 84 1.30 -4.21 13.59
CA GLN A 84 2.71 -4.34 14.00
C GLN A 84 3.50 -3.04 13.75
N GLU A 85 3.30 -2.40 12.62
CA GLU A 85 3.96 -1.12 12.30
C GLU A 85 3.53 0.01 13.24
N LEU A 86 2.26 0.05 13.63
CA LEU A 86 1.75 1.01 14.63
C LEU A 86 2.38 0.80 16.00
N GLU A 87 2.58 -0.45 16.43
CA GLU A 87 3.28 -0.77 17.66
C GLU A 87 4.72 -0.26 17.62
N LEU A 88 5.48 -0.64 16.57
CA LEU A 88 6.88 -0.23 16.41
C LEU A 88 7.04 1.29 16.35
N TYR A 89 6.13 1.96 15.64
CA TYR A 89 6.06 3.42 15.63
C TYR A 89 5.85 3.99 17.04
N THR A 90 4.92 3.44 17.80
CA THR A 90 4.60 3.90 19.16
C THR A 90 5.79 3.73 20.10
N ILE A 91 6.49 2.59 20.03
CA ILE A 91 7.71 2.34 20.80
C ILE A 91 8.78 3.36 20.43
N ALA A 92 9.06 3.56 19.15
CA ALA A 92 10.08 4.50 18.70
C ALA A 92 9.78 5.94 19.11
N VAL A 93 8.53 6.38 19.00
CA VAL A 93 8.09 7.71 19.45
C VAL A 93 8.21 7.83 20.98
N GLY A 94 7.83 6.78 21.72
CA GLY A 94 7.97 6.73 23.17
C GLY A 94 9.42 6.91 23.61
N THR A 95 10.34 6.16 23.00
CA THR A 95 11.78 6.27 23.22
C THR A 95 12.29 7.67 22.91
N ALA A 96 11.94 8.20 21.72
CA ALA A 96 12.34 9.53 21.32
C ALA A 96 11.88 10.64 22.28
N ARG A 97 10.67 10.49 22.85
CA ARG A 97 10.12 11.45 23.83
C ARG A 97 10.80 11.34 25.19
N SER A 98 11.12 10.13 25.66
CA SER A 98 11.77 9.91 26.96
C SER A 98 13.23 10.31 26.97
N GLU A 99 13.95 10.07 25.87
CA GLU A 99 15.38 10.34 25.77
C GLU A 99 15.71 11.73 25.21
N GLY A 100 14.77 12.38 24.54
CA GLY A 100 14.93 13.68 23.89
C GLY A 100 15.43 13.59 22.45
N VAL A 101 15.40 14.73 21.76
CA VAL A 101 15.78 14.85 20.33
C VAL A 101 17.27 14.71 20.11
N ILE A 102 18.06 15.16 21.08
CA ILE A 102 19.54 15.17 21.04
C ILE A 102 20.04 14.34 22.20
N LEU A 103 20.87 13.37 21.86
CA LEU A 103 21.65 12.58 22.82
C LEU A 103 23.08 13.11 22.86
N TYR A 104 23.79 12.80 23.92
CA TYR A 104 25.22 13.14 24.04
C TYR A 104 26.04 11.85 24.09
N SER A 105 27.04 11.77 23.22
CA SER A 105 28.00 10.66 23.26
C SER A 105 28.82 10.70 24.53
N GLU A 106 29.55 9.64 24.83
CA GLU A 106 30.50 9.58 25.98
C GLU A 106 31.53 10.73 25.99
N LYS A 107 31.83 11.29 24.81
CA LYS A 107 32.74 12.42 24.61
C LYS A 107 32.03 13.78 24.68
N GLY A 108 30.74 13.80 25.04
CA GLY A 108 29.93 15.02 25.12
C GLY A 108 29.50 15.61 23.76
N THR A 109 29.71 14.90 22.67
CA THR A 109 29.30 15.37 21.34
C THR A 109 27.80 15.16 21.17
N PRO A 110 27.05 16.20 20.75
CA PRO A 110 25.61 16.04 20.47
C PRO A 110 25.39 15.19 19.22
N VAL A 111 24.46 14.23 19.32
CA VAL A 111 24.02 13.34 18.21
C VAL A 111 22.51 13.31 18.15
N ALA A 112 21.96 13.24 16.96
CA ALA A 112 20.52 13.09 16.81
C ALA A 112 20.08 11.72 17.38
N ASN A 113 18.96 11.71 18.11
CA ASN A 113 18.41 10.47 18.63
C ASN A 113 17.93 9.59 17.45
N PRO A 114 18.47 8.37 17.27
CA PRO A 114 18.09 7.48 16.18
C PRO A 114 16.63 7.05 16.23
N ALA A 115 15.98 7.10 17.39
CA ALA A 115 14.57 6.76 17.54
C ALA A 115 13.65 7.64 16.66
N PHE A 116 14.01 8.89 16.38
CA PHE A 116 13.29 9.74 15.43
C PHE A 116 13.35 9.21 14.00
N SER A 117 14.51 8.74 13.57
CA SER A 117 14.68 8.15 12.23
C SER A 117 13.88 6.87 12.10
N ILE A 118 13.91 6.02 13.13
CA ILE A 118 13.12 4.77 13.20
C ILE A 118 11.63 5.10 13.14
N ALA A 119 11.14 6.02 13.97
CA ALA A 119 9.75 6.46 13.96
C ALA A 119 9.33 6.98 12.57
N SER A 120 10.16 7.80 11.92
CA SER A 120 9.90 8.32 10.58
C SER A 120 9.81 7.22 9.52
N THR A 121 10.60 6.16 9.67
CA THR A 121 10.56 4.99 8.77
C THR A 121 9.23 4.25 8.92
N HIS A 122 8.82 3.91 10.15
CA HIS A 122 7.53 3.25 10.41
C HIS A 122 6.35 4.12 9.98
N ALA A 123 6.39 5.44 10.21
CA ALA A 123 5.35 6.36 9.75
C ALA A 123 5.12 6.29 8.23
N ARG A 124 6.20 6.19 7.42
CA ARG A 124 6.10 6.05 5.97
C ARG A 124 5.50 4.71 5.56
N VAL A 125 5.85 3.63 6.25
CA VAL A 125 5.27 2.30 5.99
C VAL A 125 3.78 2.33 6.30
N ILE A 126 3.39 2.86 7.46
CA ILE A 126 1.98 3.04 7.86
C ILE A 126 1.22 3.86 6.82
N GLU A 127 1.78 4.98 6.37
CA GLU A 127 1.17 5.81 5.32
C GLU A 127 0.96 5.02 4.02
N GLY A 128 1.96 4.24 3.61
CA GLY A 128 1.88 3.37 2.44
C GLY A 128 0.78 2.32 2.56
N LEU A 129 0.70 1.63 3.70
CA LEU A 129 -0.33 0.65 4.00
C LEU A 129 -1.72 1.29 4.00
N CYS A 130 -1.88 2.44 4.67
CA CYS A 130 -3.14 3.17 4.69
C CYS A 130 -3.60 3.60 3.29
N LYS A 131 -2.67 4.02 2.41
CA LYS A 131 -2.99 4.34 1.02
C LYS A 131 -3.43 3.10 0.25
N THR A 132 -2.70 2.00 0.37
CA THR A 132 -3.00 0.74 -0.33
C THR A 132 -4.35 0.18 0.09
N MET A 133 -4.69 0.26 1.36
CA MET A 133 -5.96 -0.23 1.93
C MET A 133 -7.13 0.75 1.75
N GLY A 134 -6.93 1.89 1.10
CA GLY A 134 -8.00 2.88 0.92
C GLY A 134 -8.40 3.62 2.20
N LEU A 135 -7.55 3.63 3.24
CA LEU A 135 -7.86 4.24 4.53
C LEU A 135 -7.73 5.77 4.52
N THR A 136 -7.03 6.33 3.55
CA THR A 136 -6.92 7.79 3.40
C THR A 136 -8.09 8.34 2.60
N PHE A 137 -8.48 9.59 2.87
CA PHE A 137 -9.52 10.28 2.11
C PHE A 137 -9.22 10.29 0.60
N VAL A 138 -7.98 10.57 0.22
CA VAL A 138 -7.54 10.62 -1.19
C VAL A 138 -7.64 9.25 -1.85
N ALA A 139 -7.24 8.19 -1.15
CA ALA A 139 -7.33 6.84 -1.68
C ALA A 139 -8.79 6.41 -1.88
N ARG A 140 -9.69 6.72 -0.94
CA ARG A 140 -11.13 6.45 -1.10
C ARG A 140 -11.73 7.23 -2.27
N ALA A 141 -11.44 8.53 -2.37
CA ALA A 141 -11.91 9.35 -3.48
C ALA A 141 -11.43 8.83 -4.85
N ALA A 142 -10.21 8.28 -4.91
CA ALA A 142 -9.69 7.65 -6.12
C ALA A 142 -10.37 6.31 -6.45
N MET A 143 -10.79 5.54 -5.43
CA MET A 143 -11.55 4.31 -5.62
C MET A 143 -12.96 4.57 -6.15
N ASP A 144 -13.62 5.61 -5.65
CA ASP A 144 -14.97 6.00 -6.04
C ASP A 144 -15.03 6.80 -7.36
N ALA A 145 -13.87 7.24 -7.87
CA ALA A 145 -13.80 8.01 -9.11
C ALA A 145 -14.25 7.17 -10.31
N PRO A 146 -15.13 7.69 -11.17
CA PRO A 146 -15.54 6.97 -12.38
C PRO A 146 -14.34 6.70 -13.30
N GLU A 147 -14.40 5.60 -14.04
CA GLU A 147 -13.32 5.11 -14.92
C GLU A 147 -12.79 6.21 -15.87
N SER A 148 -13.69 7.06 -16.37
CA SER A 148 -13.35 8.21 -17.22
C SER A 148 -12.48 9.26 -16.54
N ALA A 149 -12.56 9.40 -15.22
CA ALA A 149 -11.72 10.30 -14.43
C ALA A 149 -10.36 9.67 -14.12
N LYS A 150 -10.30 8.35 -13.93
CA LYS A 150 -9.05 7.59 -13.74
C LYS A 150 -8.16 7.67 -14.98
N ALA A 151 -8.75 7.59 -16.18
CA ALA A 151 -8.04 7.71 -17.46
C ALA A 151 -7.46 9.12 -17.71
N LYS A 152 -8.10 10.17 -17.17
CA LYS A 152 -7.60 11.57 -17.29
C LYS A 152 -6.49 11.92 -16.30
N ALA A 153 -6.32 11.17 -15.23
CA ALA A 153 -5.23 11.34 -14.27
C ALA A 153 -3.87 10.81 -14.76
N GLY A 154 -3.81 10.29 -16.00
CA GLY A 154 -2.58 9.87 -16.67
C GLY A 154 -1.69 11.06 -16.97
N ASN A 155 -0.57 11.10 -16.30
CA ASN A 155 0.61 11.94 -16.47
C ASN A 155 0.35 13.43 -16.77
N PRO A 156 0.33 14.31 -15.74
CA PRO A 156 0.21 15.76 -15.95
C PRO A 156 1.41 16.39 -16.69
N PHE A 157 2.45 15.60 -17.02
CA PHE A 157 3.66 16.02 -17.71
C PHE A 157 3.81 15.39 -19.12
N ALA A 158 2.77 14.74 -19.66
CA ALA A 158 2.77 14.34 -21.06
C ALA A 158 2.51 15.59 -21.92
N VAL A 159 3.58 16.20 -22.41
CA VAL A 159 3.61 17.26 -23.42
C VAL A 159 3.76 16.60 -24.79
#